data_c75b913a95bb6d506dc509cc879e71b9
#
_entry.id   c75b913a95bb6d506dc509cc879e71b9
#
_cell.length_a   1.000
_cell.length_b   1.000
_cell.length_c   1.000
_cell.angle_alpha   90.00
_cell.angle_beta   90.00
_cell.angle_gamma   90.00
#
_symmetry.space_group_name_H-M   'P 1'
#
loop_
_entity.id
_entity.type
_entity.pdbx_description
1 polymer ?
#
loop_
_entity_poly.entity_id
_entity_poly.type
_entity_poly.pdbx_seq_one_letter_code
_entity_poly.pdbx_strand_id
1 'polypeptide(L)' 'MLRITVHDTTKQVTLKLEGSLTGSWVMELEDCWRAASSSSRVLYLDLTAVDNVDNAGKYLLALLHERGCG' A
#
# COMPACT_ATOMS: atom_id res chain seq x y z
N MET A 1 -0.81 -2.39 14.63
CA MET A 1 -0.47 -3.56 13.81
C MET A 1 -1.12 -3.41 12.44
N LEU A 2 -0.41 -3.72 11.39
CA LEU A 2 -0.90 -3.63 10.02
C LEU A 2 -0.85 -4.99 9.35
N ARG A 3 -1.91 -5.35 8.66
CA ARG A 3 -1.96 -6.56 7.84
C ARG A 3 -2.02 -6.17 6.37
N ILE A 4 -1.11 -6.71 5.57
CA ILE A 4 -1.05 -6.44 4.13
C ILE A 4 -1.36 -7.74 3.40
N THR A 5 -2.39 -7.71 2.56
CA THR A 5 -2.77 -8.86 1.72
C THR A 5 -2.58 -8.47 0.26
N VAL A 6 -1.88 -9.29 -0.49
CA VAL A 6 -1.62 -9.05 -1.91
C VAL A 6 -2.60 -9.89 -2.74
N HIS A 7 -3.40 -9.22 -3.56
CA HIS A 7 -4.27 -9.85 -4.54
C HIS A 7 -3.67 -9.61 -5.92
N ASP A 8 -3.16 -10.67 -6.51
CA ASP A 8 -2.40 -10.61 -7.75
C ASP A 8 -3.19 -11.27 -8.88
N THR A 9 -3.47 -10.50 -9.92
CA THR A 9 -4.10 -10.99 -11.15
C THR A 9 -3.19 -10.70 -12.34
N THR A 10 -3.54 -11.20 -13.52
CA THR A 10 -2.73 -10.98 -14.73
C THR A 10 -2.74 -9.51 -15.16
N LYS A 11 -3.73 -8.72 -14.75
CA LYS A 11 -3.91 -7.33 -15.17
C LYS A 11 -3.58 -6.30 -14.10
N GLN A 12 -3.69 -6.69 -12.84
CA GLN A 12 -3.51 -5.75 -11.74
C GLN A 12 -3.06 -6.43 -10.46
N VAL A 13 -2.49 -5.63 -9.56
CA VAL A 13 -2.12 -6.04 -8.21
C VAL A 13 -2.86 -5.12 -7.24
N THR A 14 -3.55 -5.69 -6.26
CA THR A 14 -4.22 -4.92 -5.21
C THR A 14 -3.58 -5.23 -3.87
N LEU A 15 -3.11 -4.20 -3.17
CA LEU A 15 -2.60 -4.32 -1.81
C LEU A 15 -3.73 -3.92 -0.86
N LYS A 16 -4.28 -4.90 -0.15
CA LYS A 16 -5.33 -4.65 0.84
C LYS A 16 -4.68 -4.48 2.20
N LEU A 17 -4.91 -3.33 2.81
CA LEU A 17 -4.35 -2.98 4.11
C LEU A 17 -5.42 -3.05 5.18
N GLU A 18 -5.08 -3.64 6.33
CA GLU A 18 -6.00 -3.76 7.46
C GLU A 18 -5.27 -3.36 8.75
N GLY A 19 -5.90 -2.53 9.57
CA GLY A 19 -5.38 -2.10 10.86
C GLY A 19 -4.76 -0.73 10.83
N SER A 20 -3.59 -0.57 11.45
CA SER A 20 -2.95 0.74 11.64
C SER A 20 -1.72 0.89 10.77
N LEU A 21 -1.72 1.90 9.91
CA LEU A 21 -0.56 2.25 9.08
C LEU A 21 0.28 3.29 9.82
N THR A 22 1.09 2.81 10.76
CA THR A 22 1.87 3.66 11.66
C THR A 22 3.27 3.08 11.90
N GLY A 23 4.22 3.95 12.22
CA GLY A 23 5.56 3.53 12.64
C GLY A 23 6.29 2.71 11.58
N SER A 24 6.88 1.58 12.00
CA SER A 24 7.62 0.70 11.11
C SER A 24 6.74 0.00 10.06
N TRP A 25 5.44 -0.05 10.27
CA TRP A 25 4.51 -0.63 9.29
C TRP A 25 4.46 0.17 7.99
N VAL A 26 4.78 1.46 8.05
CA VAL A 26 4.88 2.32 6.86
C VAL A 26 5.98 1.79 5.94
N MET A 27 7.12 1.38 6.50
CA MET A 27 8.22 0.80 5.72
C MET A 27 7.82 -0.55 5.10
N GLU A 28 7.05 -1.35 5.85
CA GLU A 28 6.55 -2.62 5.33
C GLU A 28 5.68 -2.41 4.09
N LEU A 29 4.82 -1.41 4.12
CA LEU A 29 3.99 -1.07 2.96
C LEU A 29 4.86 -0.61 1.80
N GLU A 30 5.86 0.22 2.05
CA GLU A 30 6.75 0.70 1.00
C GLU A 30 7.48 -0.46 0.33
N ASP A 31 7.99 -1.41 1.10
CA ASP A 31 8.66 -2.58 0.56
C ASP A 31 7.72 -3.44 -0.29
N CYS A 32 6.50 -3.67 0.18
CA CYS A 32 5.50 -4.39 -0.59
C CYS A 32 5.16 -3.68 -1.89
N TRP A 33 5.01 -2.35 -1.83
CA TRP A 33 4.72 -1.55 -3.00
C TRP A 33 5.84 -1.62 -4.03
N ARG A 34 7.09 -1.52 -3.59
CA ARG A 34 8.25 -1.61 -4.49
C ARG A 34 8.31 -2.96 -5.19
N ALA A 35 8.08 -4.04 -4.46
CA ALA A 35 8.06 -5.39 -5.04
C ALA A 35 6.95 -5.53 -6.08
N ALA A 36 5.77 -5.01 -5.77
CA ALA A 36 4.63 -5.07 -6.68
C ALA A 36 4.81 -4.16 -7.90
N SER A 37 5.42 -2.99 -7.72
CA SER A 37 5.60 -2.02 -8.80
C SER A 37 6.68 -2.42 -9.81
N SER A 38 7.45 -3.46 -9.52
CA SER A 38 8.46 -3.96 -10.46
C SER A 38 7.83 -4.60 -11.70
N SER A 39 6.54 -4.93 -11.65
CA SER A 39 5.81 -5.45 -12.81
C SER A 39 5.13 -4.29 -13.56
N SER A 40 4.72 -4.56 -14.80
CA SER A 40 4.03 -3.56 -15.63
C SER A 40 2.54 -3.48 -15.33
N ARG A 41 2.06 -4.21 -14.32
CA ARG A 41 0.63 -4.25 -13.98
C ARG A 41 0.21 -3.00 -13.20
N VAL A 42 -1.07 -2.66 -13.30
CA VAL A 42 -1.63 -1.54 -12.53
C VAL A 42 -1.67 -1.93 -11.06
N LEU A 43 -1.29 -0.99 -10.21
CA LEU A 43 -1.23 -1.21 -8.76
C LEU A 43 -2.31 -0.41 -8.05
N TYR A 44 -3.10 -1.07 -7.22
CA TYR A 44 -4.15 -0.46 -6.42
C TYR A 44 -3.89 -0.64 -4.94
N LEU A 45 -4.35 0.30 -4.13
CA LEU A 45 -4.36 0.19 -2.68
C LEU A 45 -5.80 0.17 -2.18
N ASP A 46 -6.14 -0.80 -1.35
CA ASP A 46 -7.43 -0.87 -0.67
C ASP A 46 -7.21 -0.47 0.79
N LEU A 47 -7.73 0.68 1.17
CA LEU A 47 -7.55 1.26 2.50
C LEU A 47 -8.83 1.21 3.34
N THR A 48 -9.85 0.50 2.88
CA THR A 48 -11.16 0.50 3.55
C THR A 48 -11.13 -0.07 4.96
N ALA A 49 -10.17 -0.93 5.26
CA ALA A 49 -10.01 -1.54 6.59
C ALA A 49 -8.91 -0.90 7.43
N VAL A 50 -8.34 0.21 6.97
CA VAL A 50 -7.33 0.96 7.75
C VAL A 50 -8.07 1.89 8.70
N ASP A 51 -7.78 1.77 10.00
CA ASP A 51 -8.45 2.54 11.04
C ASP A 51 -7.60 3.67 11.60
N ASN A 52 -6.29 3.66 11.36
CA ASN A 52 -5.40 4.69 11.87
C ASN A 52 -4.20 4.87 10.95
N VAL A 53 -3.82 6.13 10.69
CA VAL A 53 -2.67 6.48 9.85
C VAL A 53 -1.94 7.63 10.51
N ASP A 54 -0.63 7.47 10.76
CA ASP A 54 0.19 8.56 11.29
C ASP A 54 0.70 9.48 10.17
N ASN A 55 1.50 10.49 10.53
CA ASN A 55 2.02 11.43 9.54
C ASN A 55 2.92 10.77 8.50
N ALA A 56 3.74 9.80 8.91
CA ALA A 56 4.58 9.06 7.98
C ALA A 56 3.74 8.23 7.01
N GLY A 57 2.67 7.61 7.51
CA GLY A 57 1.73 6.87 6.67
C GLY A 57 1.05 7.76 5.66
N LYS A 58 0.59 8.93 6.10
CA LYS A 58 -0.05 9.91 5.20
C LYS A 58 0.92 10.37 4.11
N TYR A 59 2.17 10.62 4.49
CA TYR A 59 3.19 11.03 3.52
C TYR A 59 3.42 9.95 2.47
N LEU A 60 3.55 8.70 2.90
CA LEU A 60 3.75 7.58 1.98
C LEU A 60 2.56 7.41 1.03
N LEU A 61 1.33 7.49 1.55
CA LEU A 61 0.14 7.36 0.71
C LEU A 61 0.07 8.46 -0.34
N ALA A 62 0.41 9.70 0.03
CA ALA A 62 0.45 10.81 -0.92
C ALA A 62 1.50 10.56 -2.00
N LEU A 63 2.68 10.05 -1.62
CA LEU A 63 3.76 9.75 -2.55
C LEU A 63 3.35 8.66 -3.53
N LEU A 64 2.69 7.61 -3.06
CA LEU A 64 2.22 6.53 -3.91
C LEU A 64 1.15 7.02 -4.88
N HIS A 65 0.27 7.91 -4.44
CA HIS A 65 -0.75 8.50 -5.30
C HIS A 65 -0.11 9.30 -6.43
N GLU A 66 0.92 10.08 -6.14
CA GLU A 66 1.66 10.84 -7.15
C GLU A 66 2.33 9.94 -8.18
N ARG A 67 2.70 8.73 -7.79
CA ARG A 67 3.33 7.77 -8.70
C ARG A 67 2.31 6.94 -9.49
N GLY A 68 1.04 7.32 -9.44
CA GLY A 68 0.01 6.69 -10.23
C GLY A 68 -0.63 5.47 -9.59
N CYS A 69 -0.41 5.24 -8.29
CA CYS A 69 -1.08 4.17 -7.57
C CYS A 69 -2.54 4.57 -7.34
N GLY A 70 -3.44 3.74 -7.72
CA GLY A 70 -4.87 4.00 -7.60
C GLY A 70 -5.47 3.72 -6.25
#